data_78a36c33bec4185ab40978f719de118b
#
_entry.id   78a36c33bec4185ab40978f719de118b
#
_cell.length_a   1.000
_cell.length_b   1.000
_cell.length_c   1.000
_cell.angle_alpha   90.00
_cell.angle_beta   90.00
_cell.angle_gamma   90.00
#
_symmetry.space_group_name_H-M   'P 1'
#
loop_
_entity.id
_entity.type
_entity.pdbx_description
1 polymer ?
#
loop_
_entity_poly.entity_id
_entity_poly.type
_entity_poly.pdbx_seq_one_letter_code
_entity_poly.pdbx_strand_id
1 'polypeptide(L)'
;KVLMVSHTTDLAVDFGRKVRNLISTPEYKEIFPDTQLAIDSKSAGRWNTSVGGEYFACGVGSALAGRGAHLLLVDDPHNEQDIINGNLDVFDKAYEWFTFGARTRLMPGGRIAIVQTRWHLDDLTGRMTRDMSQNELADKYEVVEFPAILETEDPLDTAKIVEKPLW
;
A
#
# COMPACT_ATOMS: atom_id res chain seq x y z
N LYS A 1 -6.40 -6.16 -12.45
CA LYS A 1 -5.36 -6.89 -11.73
C LYS A 1 -4.86 -6.07 -10.57
N VAL A 2 -4.79 -6.68 -9.39
CA VAL A 2 -4.32 -6.07 -8.14
C VAL A 2 -3.02 -6.74 -7.72
N LEU A 3 -2.01 -5.93 -7.44
CA LEU A 3 -0.78 -6.31 -6.78
C LEU A 3 -0.81 -5.75 -5.36
N MET A 4 -0.85 -6.63 -4.38
CA MET A 4 -0.85 -6.27 -2.96
C MET A 4 0.51 -6.54 -2.36
N VAL A 5 1.08 -5.54 -1.71
CA VAL A 5 2.42 -5.57 -1.13
C VAL A 5 2.35 -5.16 0.33
N SER A 6 3.09 -5.85 1.18
CA SER A 6 3.35 -5.44 2.55
C SER A 6 4.82 -5.72 2.91
N HIS A 7 5.27 -5.39 4.12
CA HIS A 7 6.65 -5.69 4.55
C HIS A 7 6.95 -7.20 4.51
N THR A 8 5.95 -8.07 4.72
CA THR A 8 6.09 -9.52 4.54
C THR A 8 5.07 -10.09 3.55
N THR A 9 5.44 -11.18 2.89
CA THR A 9 4.51 -11.91 2.02
C THR A 9 3.34 -12.48 2.81
N ASP A 10 3.56 -12.96 4.03
CA ASP A 10 2.51 -13.59 4.85
C ASP A 10 1.39 -12.60 5.19
N LEU A 11 1.73 -11.35 5.54
CA LEU A 11 0.73 -10.32 5.80
C LEU A 11 -0.08 -9.99 4.55
N ALA A 12 0.58 -9.82 3.40
CA ALA A 12 -0.10 -9.58 2.13
C ALA A 12 -1.02 -10.76 1.72
N VAL A 13 -0.60 -12.00 2.01
CA VAL A 13 -1.41 -13.22 1.79
C VAL A 13 -2.64 -13.25 2.71
N ASP A 14 -2.52 -12.80 3.95
CA ASP A 14 -3.65 -12.73 4.88
C ASP A 14 -4.73 -11.75 4.42
N PHE A 15 -4.34 -10.60 3.88
CA PHE A 15 -5.28 -9.69 3.22
C PHE A 15 -5.96 -10.37 2.04
N GLY A 16 -5.20 -11.05 1.19
CA GLY A 16 -5.75 -11.80 0.06
C GLY A 16 -6.76 -12.87 0.47
N ARG A 17 -6.48 -13.56 1.57
CA ARG A 17 -7.40 -14.56 2.14
C ARG A 17 -8.72 -13.93 2.60
N LYS A 18 -8.65 -12.79 3.30
CA LYS A 18 -9.84 -12.07 3.76
C LYS A 18 -10.70 -11.61 2.59
N VAL A 19 -10.11 -10.99 1.57
CA VAL A 19 -10.82 -10.53 0.37
C VAL A 19 -11.40 -11.72 -0.41
N ARG A 20 -10.64 -12.79 -0.60
CA ARG A 20 -11.11 -14.01 -1.27
C ARG A 20 -12.33 -14.60 -0.55
N ASN A 21 -12.28 -14.67 0.78
CA ASN A 21 -13.38 -15.20 1.58
C ASN A 21 -14.62 -14.28 1.47
N LEU A 22 -14.43 -12.96 1.48
CA LEU A 22 -15.51 -11.99 1.29
C LEU A 22 -16.22 -12.19 -0.07
N ILE A 23 -15.47 -12.36 -1.16
CA ILE A 23 -16.05 -12.63 -2.50
C ILE A 23 -16.93 -13.88 -2.52
N SER A 24 -16.68 -14.82 -1.60
CA SER A 24 -17.42 -16.07 -1.51
C SER A 24 -18.72 -15.96 -0.70
N THR A 25 -18.95 -14.86 0.01
CA THR A 25 -20.12 -14.67 0.86
C THR A 25 -21.41 -14.46 0.06
N PRO A 26 -22.58 -14.83 0.61
CA PRO A 26 -23.88 -14.54 -0.02
C PRO A 26 -24.10 -13.05 -0.26
N GLU A 27 -23.74 -12.20 0.71
CA GLU A 27 -23.89 -10.74 0.65
C GLU A 27 -23.10 -10.13 -0.51
N TYR A 28 -21.85 -10.58 -0.72
CA TYR A 28 -21.06 -10.13 -1.86
C TYR A 28 -21.70 -10.53 -3.19
N LYS A 29 -22.20 -11.76 -3.29
CA LYS A 29 -22.85 -12.28 -4.51
C LYS A 29 -24.18 -11.59 -4.82
N GLU A 30 -24.88 -11.12 -3.80
CA GLU A 30 -26.10 -10.33 -3.98
C GLU A 30 -25.80 -8.97 -4.64
N ILE A 31 -24.71 -8.31 -4.20
CA ILE A 31 -24.28 -7.00 -4.74
C ILE A 31 -23.58 -7.15 -6.09
N PHE A 32 -22.76 -8.19 -6.26
CA PHE A 32 -21.90 -8.42 -7.43
C PHE A 32 -22.17 -9.83 -8.03
N PRO A 33 -23.35 -10.09 -8.59
CA PRO A 33 -23.77 -11.45 -9.00
C PRO A 33 -22.88 -12.05 -10.10
N ASP A 34 -22.29 -11.20 -10.94
CA ASP A 34 -21.46 -11.63 -12.08
C ASP A 34 -19.99 -11.87 -11.70
N THR A 35 -19.58 -11.46 -10.49
CA THR A 35 -18.18 -11.56 -10.06
C THR A 35 -18.02 -12.61 -8.97
N GLN A 36 -17.40 -13.73 -9.33
CA GLN A 36 -17.12 -14.85 -8.43
C GLN A 36 -15.64 -15.23 -8.51
N LEU A 37 -15.18 -16.06 -7.59
CA LEU A 37 -13.85 -16.67 -7.72
C LEU A 37 -13.83 -17.65 -8.89
N ALA A 38 -12.73 -17.66 -9.66
CA ALA A 38 -12.52 -18.68 -10.68
C ALA A 38 -12.39 -20.06 -10.03
N ILE A 39 -12.84 -21.10 -10.72
CA ILE A 39 -12.96 -22.47 -10.17
C ILE A 39 -11.64 -23.04 -9.66
N ASP A 40 -10.52 -22.68 -10.31
CA ASP A 40 -9.18 -23.11 -9.99
C ASP A 40 -8.43 -22.19 -9.01
N SER A 41 -9.07 -21.10 -8.57
CA SER A 41 -8.46 -20.06 -7.73
C SER A 41 -8.58 -20.35 -6.24
N LYS A 42 -7.75 -21.25 -5.73
CA LYS A 42 -7.81 -21.71 -4.32
C LYS A 42 -6.73 -21.11 -3.41
N SER A 43 -5.65 -20.56 -3.95
CA SER A 43 -4.56 -19.97 -3.16
C SER A 43 -4.99 -18.68 -2.47
N ALA A 44 -4.52 -18.43 -1.26
CA ALA A 44 -4.79 -17.19 -0.53
C ALA A 44 -4.00 -15.99 -1.09
N GLY A 45 -2.77 -16.23 -1.52
CA GLY A 45 -1.87 -15.19 -2.03
C GLY A 45 -2.01 -14.92 -3.52
N ARG A 46 -2.73 -15.77 -4.25
CA ARG A 46 -2.99 -15.58 -5.68
C ARG A 46 -4.30 -16.21 -6.08
N TRP A 47 -5.20 -15.41 -6.61
CA TRP A 47 -6.48 -15.87 -7.08
C TRP A 47 -7.02 -14.99 -8.21
N ASN A 48 -7.93 -15.55 -8.98
CA ASN A 48 -8.60 -14.89 -10.09
C ASN A 48 -10.11 -14.85 -9.86
N THR A 49 -10.76 -13.91 -10.52
CA THR A 49 -12.22 -13.87 -10.60
C THR A 49 -12.71 -14.45 -11.93
N SER A 50 -13.98 -14.86 -11.97
CA SER A 50 -14.67 -15.37 -13.17
C SER A 50 -14.66 -14.39 -14.34
N VAL A 51 -14.50 -13.09 -14.05
CA VAL A 51 -14.50 -11.99 -15.04
C VAL A 51 -13.09 -11.49 -15.37
N GLY A 52 -12.05 -12.28 -15.11
CA GLY A 52 -10.66 -11.97 -15.48
C GLY A 52 -9.91 -11.03 -14.55
N GLY A 53 -10.45 -10.74 -13.36
CA GLY A 53 -9.72 -10.09 -12.29
C GLY A 53 -8.60 -11.01 -11.77
N GLU A 54 -7.50 -10.43 -11.31
CA GLU A 54 -6.37 -11.15 -10.70
C GLU A 54 -5.90 -10.42 -9.46
N TYR A 55 -5.68 -11.16 -8.38
CA TYR A 55 -5.01 -10.71 -7.17
C TYR A 55 -3.71 -11.47 -6.99
N PHE A 56 -2.66 -10.75 -6.65
CA PHE A 56 -1.37 -11.32 -6.29
C PHE A 56 -0.77 -10.59 -5.09
N ALA A 57 -0.37 -11.36 -4.07
CA ALA A 57 0.24 -10.88 -2.84
C ALA A 57 1.74 -11.17 -2.80
N CYS A 58 2.52 -10.21 -2.33
CA CYS A 58 3.96 -10.40 -2.08
C CYS A 58 4.48 -9.44 -0.99
N GLY A 59 5.66 -9.74 -0.48
CA GLY A 59 6.42 -8.83 0.38
C GLY A 59 7.28 -7.86 -0.41
N VAL A 60 7.71 -6.77 0.23
CA VAL A 60 8.75 -5.87 -0.29
C VAL A 60 10.01 -6.69 -0.64
N GLY A 61 10.66 -6.36 -1.75
CA GLY A 61 11.83 -7.11 -2.26
C GLY A 61 11.50 -8.34 -3.10
N SER A 62 10.23 -8.74 -3.21
CA SER A 62 9.83 -9.89 -4.03
C SER A 62 10.05 -9.64 -5.52
N ALA A 63 10.37 -10.72 -6.28
CA ALA A 63 10.48 -10.66 -7.73
C ALA A 63 9.10 -10.49 -8.37
N LEU A 64 8.94 -9.47 -9.21
CA LEU A 64 7.70 -9.10 -9.88
C LEU A 64 7.73 -9.30 -11.40
N ALA A 65 8.72 -10.01 -11.92
CA ALA A 65 8.85 -10.26 -13.35
C ALA A 65 7.58 -10.92 -13.92
N GLY A 66 7.10 -10.44 -15.06
CA GLY A 66 5.89 -10.94 -15.71
C GLY A 66 4.57 -10.58 -15.02
N ARG A 67 4.57 -9.73 -13.99
CA ARG A 67 3.36 -9.27 -13.29
C ARG A 67 2.98 -7.88 -13.74
N GLY A 68 1.79 -7.71 -14.32
CA GLY A 68 1.20 -6.40 -14.61
C GLY A 68 0.08 -6.09 -13.62
N ALA A 69 -0.06 -4.83 -13.17
CA ALA A 69 -1.08 -4.40 -12.25
C ALA A 69 -1.84 -3.17 -12.75
N HIS A 70 -3.17 -3.16 -12.57
CA HIS A 70 -3.99 -1.96 -12.72
C HIS A 70 -4.12 -1.20 -11.40
N LEU A 71 -3.88 -1.90 -10.27
CA LEU A 71 -3.83 -1.32 -8.95
C LEU A 71 -2.65 -1.95 -8.19
N LEU A 72 -1.71 -1.12 -7.77
CA LEU A 72 -0.64 -1.45 -6.84
C LEU A 72 -1.03 -0.91 -5.47
N LEU A 73 -1.27 -1.81 -4.53
CA LEU A 73 -1.52 -1.48 -3.13
C LEU A 73 -0.26 -1.81 -2.33
N VAL A 74 0.24 -0.85 -1.58
CA VAL A 74 1.37 -1.04 -0.66
C VAL A 74 0.86 -0.69 0.74
N ASP A 75 0.90 -1.65 1.64
CA ASP A 75 0.44 -1.51 3.01
C ASP A 75 1.58 -1.83 3.98
N ASP A 76 1.93 -0.87 4.80
CA ASP A 76 3.02 -0.90 5.77
C ASP A 76 4.29 -1.59 5.20
N PRO A 77 5.01 -0.94 4.27
CA PRO A 77 6.18 -1.53 3.60
C PRO A 77 7.39 -1.71 4.51
N HIS A 78 7.36 -1.13 5.70
CA HIS A 78 8.44 -1.15 6.69
C HIS A 78 8.00 -1.87 7.97
N ASN A 79 8.97 -2.54 8.61
CA ASN A 79 8.78 -3.23 9.86
C ASN A 79 9.32 -2.38 11.02
N GLU A 80 8.54 -2.23 12.08
CA GLU A 80 8.94 -1.54 13.30
C GLU A 80 10.27 -2.06 13.89
N GLN A 81 10.48 -3.37 13.86
CA GLN A 81 11.68 -3.99 14.43
C GLN A 81 12.96 -3.59 13.70
N ASP A 82 12.91 -3.40 12.38
CA ASP A 82 14.06 -2.93 11.60
C ASP A 82 14.49 -1.54 12.06
N ILE A 83 13.52 -0.69 12.39
CA ILE A 83 13.75 0.68 12.83
C ILE A 83 14.31 0.70 14.26
N ILE A 84 13.71 -0.06 15.17
CA ILE A 84 14.17 -0.20 16.56
C ILE A 84 15.61 -0.73 16.60
N ASN A 85 15.96 -1.65 15.71
CA ASN A 85 17.29 -2.23 15.61
C ASN A 85 18.30 -1.33 14.86
N GLY A 86 17.90 -0.16 14.37
CA GLY A 86 18.75 0.76 13.63
C GLY A 86 19.11 0.29 12.21
N ASN A 87 18.34 -0.65 11.63
CA ASN A 87 18.54 -1.16 10.28
C ASN A 87 17.95 -0.20 9.24
N LEU A 88 18.60 0.94 9.02
CA LEU A 88 18.08 1.99 8.11
C LEU A 88 18.20 1.64 6.62
N ASP A 89 19.01 0.64 6.27
CA ASP A 89 19.16 0.16 4.88
C ASP A 89 17.82 -0.35 4.29
N VAL A 90 16.87 -0.71 5.14
CA VAL A 90 15.55 -1.16 4.68
C VAL A 90 14.80 -0.09 3.90
N PHE A 91 15.03 1.18 4.21
CA PHE A 91 14.40 2.30 3.50
C PHE A 91 14.94 2.43 2.08
N ASP A 92 16.27 2.32 1.91
CA ASP A 92 16.92 2.33 0.60
C ASP A 92 16.42 1.18 -0.27
N LYS A 93 16.45 -0.03 0.28
CA LYS A 93 16.01 -1.25 -0.40
C LYS A 93 14.53 -1.19 -0.81
N ALA A 94 13.66 -0.69 0.06
CA ALA A 94 12.24 -0.56 -0.23
C ALA A 94 11.99 0.47 -1.34
N TYR A 95 12.66 1.61 -1.30
CA TYR A 95 12.54 2.66 -2.30
C TYR A 95 13.08 2.22 -3.67
N GLU A 96 14.25 1.57 -3.72
CA GLU A 96 14.81 1.02 -4.96
C GLU A 96 13.90 -0.05 -5.55
N TRP A 97 13.45 -0.98 -4.72
CA TRP A 97 12.52 -2.03 -5.16
C TRP A 97 11.20 -1.44 -5.67
N PHE A 98 10.66 -0.44 -5.00
CA PHE A 98 9.46 0.25 -5.45
C PHE A 98 9.69 0.94 -6.80
N THR A 99 10.74 1.74 -6.92
CA THR A 99 11.01 2.57 -8.09
C THR A 99 11.33 1.73 -9.32
N PHE A 100 12.22 0.75 -9.20
CA PHE A 100 12.71 -0.04 -10.31
C PHE A 100 11.92 -1.35 -10.53
N GLY A 101 11.24 -1.82 -9.51
CA GLY A 101 10.47 -3.07 -9.53
C GLY A 101 8.96 -2.85 -9.62
N ALA A 102 8.34 -2.45 -8.52
CA ALA A 102 6.89 -2.47 -8.36
C ALA A 102 6.18 -1.44 -9.26
N ARG A 103 6.65 -0.19 -9.24
CA ARG A 103 6.09 0.91 -10.04
C ARG A 103 6.10 0.58 -11.54
N THR A 104 7.16 -0.05 -12.04
CA THR A 104 7.29 -0.43 -13.45
C THR A 104 6.31 -1.54 -13.88
N ARG A 105 5.57 -2.13 -12.95
CA ARG A 105 4.53 -3.15 -13.23
C ARG A 105 3.17 -2.53 -13.51
N LEU A 106 3.00 -1.23 -13.36
CA LEU A 106 1.73 -0.60 -13.68
C LEU A 106 1.40 -0.72 -15.17
N MET A 107 0.21 -1.20 -15.43
CA MET A 107 -0.39 -1.19 -16.75
C MET A 107 -0.88 0.24 -17.11
N PRO A 108 -1.06 0.57 -18.39
CA PRO A 108 -1.62 1.86 -18.77
C PRO A 108 -2.93 2.17 -18.02
N GLY A 109 -3.01 3.36 -17.41
CA GLY A 109 -4.14 3.76 -16.56
C GLY A 109 -4.14 3.14 -15.16
N GLY A 110 -3.11 2.38 -14.80
CA GLY A 110 -2.96 1.80 -13.46
C GLY A 110 -2.73 2.87 -12.40
N ARG A 111 -3.08 2.54 -11.17
CA ARG A 111 -3.01 3.42 -10.00
C ARG A 111 -2.18 2.80 -8.89
N ILE A 112 -1.64 3.67 -8.03
CA ILE A 112 -0.90 3.29 -6.82
C ILE A 112 -1.67 3.85 -5.63
N ALA A 113 -1.81 3.04 -4.59
CA ALA A 113 -2.21 3.48 -3.27
C ALA A 113 -1.22 2.92 -2.25
N ILE A 114 -0.68 3.80 -1.41
CA ILE A 114 0.26 3.44 -0.35
C ILE A 114 -0.35 3.90 0.97
N VAL A 115 -0.45 2.99 1.91
CA VAL A 115 -0.88 3.25 3.28
C VAL A 115 0.27 2.83 4.18
N GLN A 116 0.74 3.72 5.03
CA GLN A 116 1.79 3.36 5.99
C GLN A 116 1.77 4.26 7.22
N THR A 117 2.25 3.71 8.32
CA THR A 117 2.71 4.50 9.47
C THR A 117 4.06 5.12 9.12
N ARG A 118 4.23 6.41 9.43
CA ARG A 118 5.50 7.11 9.22
C ARG A 118 6.48 6.75 10.34
N TRP A 119 7.61 6.19 9.94
CA TRP A 119 8.67 5.77 10.88
C TRP A 119 9.93 6.62 10.77
N HIS A 120 10.22 7.16 9.59
CA HIS A 120 11.44 7.91 9.34
C HIS A 120 11.24 8.90 8.19
N LEU A 121 12.07 9.95 8.13
CA LEU A 121 12.04 10.92 7.02
C LEU A 121 12.42 10.29 5.67
N ASP A 122 13.20 9.21 5.69
CA ASP A 122 13.63 8.45 4.52
C ASP A 122 12.85 7.16 4.30
N ASP A 123 11.72 6.97 4.98
CA ASP A 123 10.80 5.88 4.65
C ASP A 123 10.23 6.04 3.23
N LEU A 124 9.57 5.02 2.72
CA LEU A 124 9.12 4.99 1.33
C LEU A 124 8.34 6.26 0.95
N THR A 125 7.30 6.63 1.69
CA THR A 125 6.48 7.81 1.37
C THR A 125 7.23 9.12 1.61
N GLY A 126 8.15 9.18 2.59
CA GLY A 126 8.99 10.34 2.83
C GLY A 126 9.90 10.66 1.65
N ARG A 127 10.49 9.63 1.02
CA ARG A 127 11.28 9.82 -0.21
C ARG A 127 10.41 10.18 -1.40
N MET A 128 9.28 9.52 -1.57
CA MET A 128 8.35 9.81 -2.68
C MET A 128 7.83 11.24 -2.62
N THR A 129 7.44 11.74 -1.45
CA THR A 129 6.97 13.11 -1.28
C THR A 129 8.08 14.13 -1.51
N ARG A 130 9.31 13.82 -1.09
CA ARG A 130 10.48 14.65 -1.37
C ARG A 130 10.76 14.71 -2.87
N ASP A 131 10.77 13.58 -3.56
CA ASP A 131 10.97 13.54 -5.01
C ASP A 131 9.89 14.32 -5.75
N MET A 132 8.61 14.15 -5.34
CA MET A 132 7.49 14.89 -5.91
C MET A 132 7.65 16.41 -5.78
N SER A 133 8.31 16.89 -4.70
CA SER A 133 8.55 18.30 -4.45
C SER A 133 9.77 18.87 -5.20
N GLN A 134 10.78 18.03 -5.46
CA GLN A 134 12.09 18.45 -5.99
C GLN A 134 12.28 18.14 -7.48
N ASN A 135 11.48 17.21 -8.04
CA ASN A 135 11.61 16.79 -9.42
C ASN A 135 10.27 16.93 -10.16
N GLU A 136 10.24 17.79 -11.16
CA GLU A 136 9.05 18.01 -11.99
C GLU A 136 8.58 16.76 -12.75
N LEU A 137 9.53 15.86 -13.07
CA LEU A 137 9.27 14.61 -13.77
C LEU A 137 8.85 13.46 -12.83
N ALA A 138 8.89 13.67 -11.52
CA ALA A 138 8.40 12.66 -10.56
C ALA A 138 6.89 12.48 -10.66
N ASP A 139 6.43 11.28 -10.31
CA ASP A 139 5.01 11.00 -10.18
C ASP A 139 4.38 11.96 -9.16
N LYS A 140 3.15 12.39 -9.44
CA LYS A 140 2.39 13.24 -8.54
C LYS A 140 1.39 12.40 -7.76
N TYR A 141 1.43 12.52 -6.45
CA TYR A 141 0.57 11.81 -5.51
C TYR A 141 -0.32 12.79 -4.77
N GLU A 142 -1.54 12.38 -4.50
CA GLU A 142 -2.37 13.02 -3.47
C GLU A 142 -1.93 12.45 -2.12
N VAL A 143 -1.55 13.32 -1.20
CA VAL A 143 -1.09 12.93 0.14
C VAL A 143 -2.18 13.24 1.14
N VAL A 144 -2.61 12.21 1.89
CA VAL A 144 -3.58 12.34 2.98
C VAL A 144 -2.88 11.93 4.27
N GLU A 145 -2.81 12.83 5.23
CA GLU A 145 -2.13 12.60 6.51
C GLU A 145 -3.13 12.65 7.67
N PHE A 146 -2.99 11.70 8.57
CA PHE A 146 -3.73 11.63 9.83
C PHE A 146 -2.72 11.65 10.98
N PRO A 147 -2.24 12.83 11.41
CA PRO A 147 -1.30 12.92 12.52
C PRO A 147 -1.97 12.50 13.83
N ALA A 148 -1.23 11.82 14.70
CA ALA A 148 -1.74 11.43 16.02
C ALA A 148 -2.06 12.65 16.90
N ILE A 149 -1.32 13.73 16.70
CA ILE A 149 -1.50 15.01 17.40
C ILE A 149 -1.78 16.09 16.35
N LEU A 150 -2.87 16.79 16.50
CA LEU A 150 -3.19 17.96 15.71
C LEU A 150 -2.70 19.22 16.41
N GLU A 151 -1.96 20.04 15.70
CA GLU A 151 -1.65 21.40 16.11
C GLU A 151 -2.81 22.31 15.69
N THR A 152 -3.45 22.93 16.65
CA THR A 152 -4.56 23.86 16.43
C THR A 152 -4.30 25.17 17.17
N GLU A 153 -4.83 26.28 16.66
CA GLU A 153 -4.80 27.54 17.40
C GLU A 153 -5.60 27.41 18.71
N ASP A 154 -5.09 28.01 19.78
CA ASP A 154 -5.84 28.11 21.03
C ASP A 154 -7.08 29.00 20.80
N PRO A 155 -8.30 28.51 21.08
CA PRO A 155 -9.50 29.30 20.90
C PRO A 155 -9.52 30.62 21.68
N LEU A 156 -8.72 30.76 22.71
CA LEU A 156 -8.61 31.92 23.59
C LEU A 156 -7.40 32.81 23.27
N ASP A 157 -6.42 32.30 22.56
CA ASP A 157 -5.19 33.00 22.18
C ASP A 157 -4.65 32.45 20.85
N THR A 158 -5.01 33.06 19.75
CA THR A 158 -4.64 32.65 18.38
C THR A 158 -3.12 32.71 18.11
N ALA A 159 -2.34 33.35 18.97
CA ALA A 159 -0.87 33.33 18.89
C ALA A 159 -0.27 32.05 19.51
N LYS A 160 -1.07 31.25 20.17
CA LYS A 160 -0.66 30.02 20.85
C LYS A 160 -1.18 28.79 20.11
N ILE A 161 -0.26 27.89 19.77
CA ILE A 161 -0.59 26.57 19.22
C ILE A 161 -0.81 25.60 20.38
N VAL A 162 -1.89 24.86 20.35
CA VAL A 162 -2.20 23.77 21.27
C VAL A 162 -2.25 22.45 20.55
N GLU A 163 -1.68 21.42 21.16
CA GLU A 163 -1.71 20.05 20.66
C GLU A 163 -2.98 19.35 21.14
N LYS A 164 -3.70 18.70 20.22
CA LYS A 164 -4.86 17.87 20.55
C LYS A 164 -4.71 16.50 19.92
N PRO A 165 -5.05 15.43 20.65
CA PRO A 165 -5.13 14.10 20.04
C PRO A 165 -6.16 14.11 18.89
N LEU A 166 -5.88 13.37 17.83
CA LEU A 166 -6.82 13.21 16.71
C LEU A 166 -8.02 12.34 17.11
N TRP A 167 -7.86 11.41 18.08
CA TRP A 167 -8.86 10.47 18.61
C TRP A 167 -8.80 10.36 20.13
#